data_d3b3d05ca77b1dc4afadf7e5ad77e128
#
_entry.id   d3b3d05ca77b1dc4afadf7e5ad77e128
#
_cell.length_a   1.000
_cell.length_b   1.000
_cell.length_c   1.000
_cell.angle_alpha   90.00
_cell.angle_beta   90.00
_cell.angle_gamma   90.00
#
_symmetry.space_group_name_H-M   'P 1'
#
loop_
_entity.id
_entity.type
_entity.pdbx_description
1 polymer ?
#
loop_
_entity_poly.entity_id
_entity_poly.type
_entity_poly.pdbx_seq_one_letter_code
_entity_poly.pdbx_strand_id
1 'polypeptide(L)'
;MRRIILFLAIISVTTLQAVAQSFTLQGRVTDQDMNPVELATVSVAKQGKIAFTSLRGEFSMQLMSADSVVVKFSMIGYKTKTRILRRPRGKQTLQVVLHTEENIIDEVQVTGEKIQTSQTQELKTKDAKMAPSASGNAIENLIQQQAGVSTHSELSSQYNVRGG
;
A
#
# COMPACT_ATOMS: atom_id res chain seq x y z
N MET A 1 39.86 21.64 -46.61
CA MET A 1 40.28 20.59 -45.65
C MET A 1 40.58 21.14 -44.27
N ARG A 2 41.52 22.11 -44.06
CA ARG A 2 41.82 22.72 -42.75
C ARG A 2 40.63 23.25 -41.96
N ARG A 3 39.64 23.85 -42.62
CA ARG A 3 38.41 24.39 -41.97
C ARG A 3 37.47 23.30 -41.48
N ILE A 4 37.39 22.17 -42.19
CA ILE A 4 36.55 21.02 -41.82
C ILE A 4 37.14 20.31 -40.62
N ILE A 5 38.47 20.19 -40.55
CA ILE A 5 39.18 19.60 -39.39
C ILE A 5 38.98 20.45 -38.15
N LEU A 6 38.99 21.78 -38.27
CA LEU A 6 38.70 22.69 -37.15
C LEU A 6 37.26 22.57 -36.64
N PHE A 7 36.28 22.44 -37.54
CA PHE A 7 34.90 22.21 -37.14
C PHE A 7 34.70 20.86 -36.43
N LEU A 8 35.35 19.81 -36.94
CA LEU A 8 35.31 18.49 -36.29
C LEU A 8 35.98 18.50 -34.92
N ALA A 9 37.08 19.23 -34.71
CA ALA A 9 37.75 19.39 -33.44
C ALA A 9 36.90 20.17 -32.42
N ILE A 10 36.15 21.19 -32.85
CA ILE A 10 35.25 21.96 -31.98
C ILE A 10 34.06 21.13 -31.55
N ILE A 11 33.48 20.32 -32.43
CA ILE A 11 32.37 19.42 -32.12
C ILE A 11 32.80 18.32 -31.12
N SER A 12 34.02 17.82 -31.25
CA SER A 12 34.59 16.82 -30.33
C SER A 12 34.78 17.31 -28.87
N VAL A 13 35.00 18.59 -28.65
CA VAL A 13 35.22 19.19 -27.33
C VAL A 13 33.91 19.41 -26.58
N THR A 14 32.76 19.55 -27.25
CA THR A 14 31.48 19.86 -26.63
C THR A 14 30.75 18.65 -26.07
N THR A 15 31.19 17.40 -26.33
CA THR A 15 30.50 16.17 -25.87
C THR A 15 30.88 15.70 -24.48
N LEU A 16 31.74 16.42 -23.74
CA LEU A 16 32.43 15.88 -22.56
C LEU A 16 31.88 16.31 -21.20
N GLN A 17 30.64 16.74 -21.04
CA GLN A 17 30.21 17.29 -19.74
C GLN A 17 28.87 16.81 -19.19
N ALA A 18 28.48 15.57 -19.42
CA ALA A 18 27.41 14.96 -18.64
C ALA A 18 27.96 14.14 -17.47
N VAL A 19 28.76 14.76 -16.60
CA VAL A 19 29.14 14.13 -15.34
C VAL A 19 27.89 14.16 -14.44
N ALA A 20 27.25 13.02 -14.29
CA ALA A 20 26.19 12.84 -13.31
C ALA A 20 26.78 13.16 -11.93
N GLN A 21 26.49 14.37 -11.43
CA GLN A 21 26.96 14.80 -10.12
C GLN A 21 26.33 13.93 -9.07
N SER A 22 27.14 13.13 -8.36
CA SER A 22 26.71 12.38 -7.20
C SER A 22 26.95 13.20 -5.92
N PHE A 23 26.15 12.93 -4.89
CA PHE A 23 26.33 13.47 -3.56
C PHE A 23 26.17 12.36 -2.53
N THR A 24 26.79 12.52 -1.38
CA THR A 24 26.65 11.61 -0.26
C THR A 24 25.64 12.18 0.73
N LEU A 25 24.57 11.44 0.96
CA LEU A 25 23.61 11.72 2.01
C LEU A 25 23.93 10.87 3.22
N GLN A 26 24.17 11.51 4.37
CA GLN A 26 24.38 10.83 5.64
C GLN A 26 23.55 11.49 6.73
N GLY A 27 23.39 10.83 7.85
CA GLY A 27 22.67 11.41 8.98
C GLY A 27 22.39 10.43 10.08
N ARG A 28 21.54 10.89 11.01
CA ARG A 28 21.07 10.09 12.12
C ARG A 28 19.57 10.19 12.22
N VAL A 29 18.94 9.06 12.55
CA VAL A 29 17.51 8.94 12.83
C VAL A 29 17.36 8.66 14.32
N THR A 30 16.53 9.45 15.00
CA THR A 30 16.20 9.29 16.42
C THR A 30 14.69 9.27 16.61
N ASP A 31 14.24 8.85 17.75
CA ASP A 31 12.86 9.02 18.22
C ASP A 31 12.68 10.39 18.94
N GLN A 32 11.51 10.61 19.54
CA GLN A 32 11.18 11.82 20.28
C GLN A 32 12.01 11.98 21.57
N ASP A 33 12.46 10.87 22.14
CA ASP A 33 13.27 10.81 23.36
C ASP A 33 14.77 10.83 23.06
N MET A 34 15.15 11.16 21.81
CA MET A 34 16.52 11.21 21.32
C MET A 34 17.24 9.84 21.26
N ASN A 35 16.52 8.73 21.44
CA ASN A 35 17.10 7.40 21.26
C ASN A 35 17.33 7.12 19.78
N PRO A 36 18.41 6.41 19.43
CA PRO A 36 18.66 6.04 18.05
C PRO A 36 17.62 5.02 17.55
N VAL A 37 17.08 5.25 16.37
CA VAL A 37 16.18 4.29 15.72
C VAL A 37 17.00 3.39 14.80
N GLU A 38 17.15 2.15 15.21
CA GLU A 38 17.86 1.10 14.47
C GLU A 38 16.96 0.54 13.35
N LEU A 39 17.60 0.06 12.27
CA LEU A 39 16.95 -0.57 11.11
C LEU A 39 15.83 0.26 10.45
N ALA A 40 15.80 1.57 10.71
CA ALA A 40 14.92 2.45 9.97
C ALA A 40 15.30 2.46 8.49
N THR A 41 14.31 2.31 7.64
CA THR A 41 14.47 2.33 6.18
C THR A 41 14.54 3.76 5.68
N VAL A 42 15.65 4.08 4.99
CA VAL A 42 15.86 5.34 4.29
C VAL A 42 15.78 5.08 2.80
N SER A 43 14.77 5.59 2.12
CA SER A 43 14.53 5.27 0.71
C SER A 43 14.40 6.52 -0.16
N VAL A 44 14.88 6.41 -1.40
CA VAL A 44 14.75 7.41 -2.46
C VAL A 44 14.13 6.73 -3.68
N ALA A 45 12.81 6.75 -3.76
CA ALA A 45 12.04 5.99 -4.74
C ALA A 45 12.44 6.32 -6.19
N LYS A 46 12.63 7.60 -6.53
CA LYS A 46 13.03 8.03 -7.89
C LYS A 46 14.37 7.46 -8.35
N GLN A 47 15.24 7.06 -7.43
CA GLN A 47 16.56 6.51 -7.75
C GLN A 47 16.67 5.01 -7.42
N GLY A 48 15.61 4.40 -6.90
CA GLY A 48 15.61 2.99 -6.48
C GLY A 48 16.63 2.68 -5.38
N LYS A 49 17.05 3.68 -4.58
CA LYS A 49 18.06 3.53 -3.54
C LYS A 49 17.41 3.35 -2.18
N ILE A 50 17.94 2.39 -1.41
CA ILE A 50 17.51 2.09 -0.05
C ILE A 50 18.76 1.92 0.82
N ALA A 51 18.71 2.41 2.04
CA ALA A 51 19.67 2.15 3.10
C ALA A 51 18.93 1.92 4.42
N PHE A 52 19.61 1.29 5.37
CA PHE A 52 19.10 1.07 6.73
C PHE A 52 19.98 1.80 7.73
N THR A 53 19.37 2.22 8.84
CA THR A 53 20.11 2.81 9.94
C THR A 53 20.83 1.73 10.76
N SER A 54 22.03 2.08 11.27
CA SER A 54 22.81 1.25 12.19
C SER A 54 22.20 1.24 13.60
N LEU A 55 22.79 0.45 14.52
CA LEU A 55 22.49 0.45 15.97
C LEU A 55 22.54 1.85 16.61
N ARG A 56 23.33 2.77 16.04
CA ARG A 56 23.42 4.16 16.48
C ARG A 56 22.45 5.10 15.76
N GLY A 57 21.54 4.53 14.94
CA GLY A 57 20.62 5.31 14.11
C GLY A 57 21.27 6.02 12.93
N GLU A 58 22.53 5.72 12.61
CA GLU A 58 23.29 6.40 11.54
C GLU A 58 23.06 5.74 10.19
N PHE A 59 22.97 6.53 9.13
CA PHE A 59 22.89 6.05 7.76
C PHE A 59 23.79 6.84 6.83
N SER A 60 24.20 6.21 5.73
CA SER A 60 24.95 6.83 4.65
C SER A 60 24.58 6.19 3.32
N MET A 61 24.35 7.02 2.30
CA MET A 61 24.05 6.55 0.94
C MET A 61 24.58 7.51 -0.12
N GLN A 62 24.95 6.96 -1.26
CA GLN A 62 25.36 7.72 -2.44
C GLN A 62 24.17 7.87 -3.39
N LEU A 63 23.88 9.11 -3.78
CA LEU A 63 22.73 9.48 -4.61
C LEU A 63 23.16 10.36 -5.78
N MET A 64 22.39 10.34 -6.85
CA MET A 64 22.56 11.27 -7.96
C MET A 64 21.94 12.62 -7.60
N SER A 65 22.63 13.72 -7.92
CA SER A 65 22.10 15.06 -7.79
C SER A 65 20.97 15.28 -8.79
N ALA A 66 19.89 15.90 -8.31
CA ALA A 66 18.76 16.32 -9.12
C ALA A 66 18.22 17.65 -8.56
N ASP A 67 17.32 18.30 -9.27
CA ASP A 67 16.69 19.55 -8.80
C ASP A 67 15.99 19.35 -7.45
N SER A 68 15.41 18.18 -7.24
CA SER A 68 14.84 17.78 -5.96
C SER A 68 15.02 16.27 -5.74
N VAL A 69 15.46 15.90 -4.54
CA VAL A 69 15.58 14.51 -4.09
C VAL A 69 14.67 14.32 -2.89
N VAL A 70 13.69 13.44 -3.03
CA VAL A 70 12.72 13.11 -1.99
C VAL A 70 13.21 11.88 -1.24
N VAL A 71 13.50 12.05 0.05
CA VAL A 71 13.99 10.99 0.93
C VAL A 71 12.88 10.64 1.91
N LYS A 72 12.51 9.37 1.97
CA LYS A 72 11.48 8.83 2.86
C LYS A 72 12.16 8.01 3.96
N PHE A 73 11.78 8.26 5.20
CA PHE A 73 12.21 7.55 6.39
C PHE A 73 11.01 6.79 6.96
N SER A 74 11.15 5.49 7.15
CA SER A 74 10.08 4.64 7.67
C SER A 74 10.63 3.57 8.60
N MET A 75 9.88 3.28 9.67
CA MET A 75 10.15 2.18 10.60
C MET A 75 8.82 1.69 11.17
N ILE A 76 8.71 0.40 11.46
CA ILE A 76 7.51 -0.18 12.08
C ILE A 76 7.30 0.47 13.46
N GLY A 77 6.07 0.89 13.75
CA GLY A 77 5.74 1.60 14.99
C GLY A 77 6.02 3.11 14.98
N TYR A 78 6.47 3.65 13.85
CA TYR A 78 6.75 5.08 13.68
C TYR A 78 6.04 5.67 12.48
N LYS A 79 5.59 6.91 12.60
CA LYS A 79 5.03 7.66 11.48
C LYS A 79 6.10 7.92 10.43
N THR A 80 5.78 7.59 9.19
CA THR A 80 6.65 7.84 8.04
C THR A 80 6.96 9.33 7.90
N LYS A 81 8.23 9.68 7.73
CA LYS A 81 8.69 11.06 7.52
C LYS A 81 9.34 11.22 6.17
N THR A 82 9.04 12.32 5.49
CA THR A 82 9.61 12.65 4.19
C THR A 82 10.41 13.96 4.29
N ARG A 83 11.56 14.00 3.62
CA ARG A 83 12.41 15.19 3.49
C ARG A 83 12.70 15.45 2.02
N ILE A 84 12.66 16.71 1.62
CA ILE A 84 12.97 17.14 0.25
C ILE A 84 14.27 17.92 0.29
N LEU A 85 15.27 17.44 -0.45
CA LEU A 85 16.54 18.11 -0.65
C LEU A 85 16.50 18.81 -2.01
N ARG A 86 16.73 20.11 -2.04
CA ARG A 86 16.77 20.90 -3.27
C ARG A 86 18.22 21.04 -3.73
N ARG A 87 18.49 20.61 -4.96
CA ARG A 87 19.82 20.66 -5.62
C ARG A 87 20.96 20.22 -4.71
N PRO A 88 20.88 19.02 -4.10
CA PRO A 88 21.91 18.58 -3.17
C PRO A 88 23.24 18.37 -3.88
N ARG A 89 24.34 18.80 -3.27
CA ARG A 89 25.71 18.66 -3.78
C ARG A 89 26.67 18.26 -2.65
N GLY A 90 27.73 17.56 -3.00
CA GLY A 90 28.79 17.19 -2.06
C GLY A 90 28.28 16.26 -0.96
N LYS A 91 28.53 16.61 0.30
CA LYS A 91 28.12 15.84 1.47
C LYS A 91 26.96 16.55 2.17
N GLN A 92 25.82 15.88 2.30
CA GLN A 92 24.64 16.40 2.98
C GLN A 92 24.40 15.60 4.27
N THR A 93 24.22 16.30 5.39
CA THR A 93 23.92 15.67 6.67
C THR A 93 22.51 15.99 7.12
N LEU A 94 21.73 14.97 7.49
CA LEU A 94 20.37 15.11 7.99
C LEU A 94 20.24 14.53 9.40
N GLN A 95 19.54 15.26 10.25
CA GLN A 95 19.00 14.73 11.49
C GLN A 95 17.49 14.59 11.35
N VAL A 96 16.97 13.41 11.66
CA VAL A 96 15.55 13.07 11.46
C VAL A 96 15.02 12.49 12.75
N VAL A 97 14.00 13.13 13.31
CA VAL A 97 13.26 12.61 14.45
C VAL A 97 12.01 11.92 13.91
N LEU A 98 11.82 10.65 14.20
CA LEU A 98 10.59 9.91 13.94
C LEU A 98 9.68 9.98 15.16
N HIS A 99 8.38 10.12 14.92
CA HIS A 99 7.36 10.09 15.96
C HIS A 99 6.76 8.69 16.01
N THR A 100 6.56 8.15 17.19
CA THR A 100 5.84 6.90 17.36
C THR A 100 4.44 7.02 16.75
N GLU A 101 4.04 6.01 16.03
CA GLU A 101 2.67 5.86 15.62
C GLU A 101 1.94 5.21 16.81
N GLU A 102 1.28 6.02 17.62
CA GLU A 102 0.26 5.49 18.50
C GLU A 102 -0.81 4.92 17.57
N ASN A 103 -0.74 3.63 17.31
CA ASN A 103 -1.90 2.90 16.86
C ASN A 103 -2.89 2.94 18.04
N ILE A 104 -3.68 4.01 18.09
CA ILE A 104 -5.03 3.86 18.59
C ILE A 104 -5.58 2.81 17.62
N ILE A 105 -5.63 1.57 18.06
CA ILE A 105 -6.51 0.57 17.49
C ILE A 105 -7.88 1.21 17.73
N ASP A 106 -8.30 2.11 16.85
CA ASP A 106 -9.71 2.36 16.65
C ASP A 106 -10.25 0.94 16.51
N GLU A 107 -10.95 0.51 17.58
CA GLU A 107 -11.76 -0.68 17.56
C GLU A 107 -12.31 -0.73 16.15
N VAL A 108 -11.76 -1.65 15.36
CA VAL A 108 -12.25 -1.87 14.01
C VAL A 108 -13.70 -2.18 14.24
N GLN A 109 -14.54 -1.15 14.15
CA GLN A 109 -15.94 -1.35 13.89
C GLN A 109 -15.93 -2.10 12.58
N VAL A 110 -15.90 -3.43 12.71
CA VAL A 110 -16.26 -4.32 11.63
C VAL A 110 -17.69 -3.94 11.35
N THR A 111 -17.87 -2.87 10.58
CA THR A 111 -19.04 -2.72 9.78
C THR A 111 -18.94 -3.93 8.87
N GLY A 112 -19.53 -5.02 9.36
CA GLY A 112 -19.62 -6.24 8.61
C GLY A 112 -20.37 -5.87 7.35
N GLU A 113 -19.63 -5.45 6.34
CA GLU A 113 -20.02 -5.69 4.99
C GLU A 113 -20.07 -7.20 4.93
N LYS A 114 -21.30 -7.72 5.17
CA LYS A 114 -21.62 -9.13 5.00
C LYS A 114 -21.04 -9.50 3.64
N ILE A 115 -19.83 -10.08 3.66
CA ILE A 115 -19.36 -10.82 2.51
C ILE A 115 -20.46 -11.85 2.34
N GLN A 116 -21.34 -11.62 1.36
CA GLN A 116 -22.27 -12.60 0.93
C GLN A 116 -21.43 -13.76 0.38
N THR A 117 -21.01 -14.62 1.29
CA THR A 117 -20.54 -15.94 0.92
C THR A 117 -21.71 -16.55 0.19
N SER A 118 -21.57 -16.73 -1.11
CA SER A 118 -22.58 -17.01 -2.12
C SER A 118 -23.37 -18.32 -1.93
N GLN A 119 -23.54 -18.78 -0.69
CA GLN A 119 -24.22 -20.04 -0.38
C GLN A 119 -25.31 -19.94 0.70
N THR A 120 -25.50 -18.74 1.32
CA THR A 120 -26.57 -18.58 2.30
C THR A 120 -27.51 -17.48 1.82
N GLN A 121 -28.67 -17.89 1.31
CA GLN A 121 -29.74 -16.98 0.89
C GLN A 121 -30.60 -16.63 2.09
N GLU A 122 -30.63 -15.34 2.46
CA GLU A 122 -31.42 -14.83 3.58
C GLU A 122 -32.86 -14.56 3.10
N LEU A 123 -33.78 -15.34 3.59
CA LEU A 123 -35.25 -15.17 3.30
C LEU A 123 -35.77 -14.01 4.14
N LYS A 124 -36.20 -12.94 3.49
CA LYS A 124 -36.83 -11.80 4.18
C LYS A 124 -38.31 -12.07 4.36
N THR A 125 -38.82 -11.81 5.56
CA THR A 125 -40.26 -11.99 5.93
C THR A 125 -41.19 -11.19 5.03
N LYS A 126 -40.72 -10.17 4.33
CA LYS A 126 -41.49 -9.42 3.35
C LYS A 126 -41.85 -10.24 2.09
N ASP A 127 -40.95 -11.13 1.69
CA ASP A 127 -41.07 -11.94 0.50
C ASP A 127 -42.11 -13.05 0.70
N ALA A 128 -42.29 -13.50 1.96
CA ALA A 128 -43.30 -14.49 2.33
C ALA A 128 -44.75 -14.02 2.09
N LYS A 129 -44.99 -12.70 2.19
CA LYS A 129 -46.34 -12.14 1.98
C LYS A 129 -46.74 -12.00 0.50
N MET A 130 -45.76 -12.05 -0.39
CA MET A 130 -45.96 -11.85 -1.84
C MET A 130 -45.96 -13.17 -2.64
N ALA A 131 -45.54 -14.27 -2.03
CA ALA A 131 -45.51 -15.57 -2.73
C ALA A 131 -46.91 -16.23 -2.76
N PRO A 132 -47.45 -16.53 -3.93
CA PRO A 132 -48.69 -17.29 -4.02
C PRO A 132 -48.46 -18.72 -3.53
N SER A 133 -49.31 -19.19 -2.65
CA SER A 133 -49.22 -20.54 -2.07
C SER A 133 -50.54 -21.29 -2.23
N ALA A 134 -50.50 -22.44 -2.84
CA ALA A 134 -51.65 -23.32 -2.99
C ALA A 134 -52.05 -23.99 -1.67
N SER A 135 -51.11 -24.17 -0.73
CA SER A 135 -51.30 -24.78 0.59
C SER A 135 -51.62 -23.77 1.69
N GLY A 136 -51.62 -22.47 1.39
CA GLY A 136 -51.76 -21.39 2.38
C GLY A 136 -50.53 -21.09 3.21
N ASN A 137 -49.42 -21.80 3.02
CA ASN A 137 -48.18 -21.61 3.76
C ASN A 137 -47.11 -20.97 2.87
N ALA A 138 -47.07 -19.63 2.87
CA ALA A 138 -46.18 -18.85 2.01
C ALA A 138 -44.69 -19.09 2.29
N ILE A 139 -44.36 -19.49 3.51
CA ILE A 139 -42.96 -19.75 3.89
C ILE A 139 -42.41 -21.03 3.26
N GLU A 140 -43.22 -22.10 3.25
CA GLU A 140 -42.86 -23.38 2.61
C GLU A 140 -42.60 -23.19 1.12
N ASN A 141 -43.45 -22.42 0.46
CA ASN A 141 -43.30 -22.14 -0.96
C ASN A 141 -42.02 -21.34 -1.29
N LEU A 142 -41.64 -20.40 -0.45
CA LEU A 142 -40.38 -19.69 -0.59
C LEU A 142 -39.14 -20.60 -0.40
N ILE A 143 -39.21 -21.56 0.52
CA ILE A 143 -38.16 -22.54 0.75
C ILE A 143 -38.01 -23.44 -0.48
N GLN A 144 -39.13 -23.88 -1.05
CA GLN A 144 -39.13 -24.75 -2.25
C GLN A 144 -38.58 -24.07 -3.50
N GLN A 145 -38.74 -22.74 -3.59
CA GLN A 145 -38.18 -21.95 -4.72
C GLN A 145 -36.68 -21.72 -4.63
N GLN A 146 -36.02 -22.10 -3.51
CA GLN A 146 -34.58 -21.93 -3.37
C GLN A 146 -33.80 -22.96 -4.19
N ALA A 147 -32.73 -22.53 -4.80
CA ALA A 147 -31.79 -23.41 -5.52
C ALA A 147 -31.22 -24.50 -4.61
N GLY A 148 -31.39 -25.75 -4.98
CA GLY A 148 -30.89 -26.90 -4.20
C GLY A 148 -31.90 -27.49 -3.20
N VAL A 149 -33.16 -27.03 -3.23
CA VAL A 149 -34.22 -27.63 -2.46
C VAL A 149 -35.13 -28.45 -3.41
N SER A 150 -35.42 -29.69 -3.07
CA SER A 150 -36.36 -30.55 -3.82
C SER A 150 -37.43 -31.11 -2.90
N THR A 151 -38.64 -31.21 -3.42
CA THR A 151 -39.79 -31.80 -2.72
C THR A 151 -40.36 -32.96 -3.52
N HIS A 152 -40.95 -33.92 -2.82
CA HIS A 152 -41.65 -35.06 -3.46
C HIS A 152 -43.04 -34.71 -3.99
N SER A 153 -43.68 -33.69 -3.40
CA SER A 153 -45.03 -33.26 -3.75
C SER A 153 -45.28 -31.85 -3.27
N GLU A 154 -46.06 -31.05 -3.99
CA GLU A 154 -46.48 -29.69 -3.63
C GLU A 154 -47.32 -29.60 -2.35
N LEU A 155 -47.88 -30.71 -1.92
CA LEU A 155 -48.73 -30.82 -0.71
C LEU A 155 -47.94 -31.40 0.49
N SER A 156 -46.68 -31.70 0.34
CA SER A 156 -45.81 -32.25 1.39
C SER A 156 -44.96 -31.17 2.01
N SER A 157 -44.95 -31.11 3.33
CA SER A 157 -44.01 -30.24 4.10
C SER A 157 -42.60 -30.83 4.21
N GLN A 158 -42.35 -31.99 3.59
CA GLN A 158 -41.01 -32.60 3.57
C GLN A 158 -40.23 -32.10 2.35
N TYR A 159 -39.08 -31.52 2.61
CA TYR A 159 -38.13 -31.04 1.59
C TYR A 159 -36.71 -31.46 1.90
N ASN A 160 -35.97 -31.76 0.86
CA ASN A 160 -34.56 -32.08 0.96
C ASN A 160 -33.71 -30.90 0.51
N VAL A 161 -32.67 -30.59 1.29
CA VAL A 161 -31.77 -29.49 1.00
C VAL A 161 -30.45 -30.07 0.54
N ARG A 162 -29.96 -29.64 -0.63
CA ARG A 162 -28.68 -30.07 -1.21
C ARG A 162 -28.48 -31.58 -1.41
N GLY A 163 -29.56 -32.31 -1.69
CA GLY A 163 -29.46 -33.72 -2.04
C GLY A 163 -29.23 -34.67 -0.87
N GLY A 164 -29.56 -34.24 0.35
CA GLY A 164 -29.56 -35.09 1.55
C GLY A 164 -30.79 -35.98 1.62
#